data_6d573adef17076de2e8a9978125eadcc
#
_entry.id   6d573adef17076de2e8a9978125eadcc
#
_cell.length_a   1.000
_cell.length_b   1.000
_cell.length_c   1.000
_cell.angle_alpha   90.00
_cell.angle_beta   90.00
_cell.angle_gamma   90.00
#
_symmetry.space_group_name_H-M   'P 1'
#
loop_
_entity.id
_entity.type
_entity.pdbx_description
1 polymer ?
#
loop_
_entity_poly.entity_id
_entity_poly.type
_entity_poly.pdbx_seq_one_letter_code
_entity_poly.pdbx_strand_id
1 'polypeptide(L)'
;MTNEQLYDRLSAFVSDNKRALFDRLAPQRTRHITVVLEDIYQAHNASAVVRTADLLGIQDMHIIENRNKYTVNPDVTLGSSKWVDMHRYREAAGNTMRCVHKLKEQGYRIVVTSPHAPEVTPATIALDRPMAFCFGTE
;
A
#
# COMPACT_ATOMS: atom_id res chain seq x y z
N MET A 1 7.27 -17.14 -20.08
CA MET A 1 5.79 -17.03 -19.99
C MET A 1 5.45 -15.57 -19.72
N THR A 2 4.64 -14.95 -20.57
CA THR A 2 4.19 -13.57 -20.38
C THR A 2 3.10 -13.49 -19.30
N ASN A 3 2.83 -12.28 -18.80
CA ASN A 3 1.74 -12.07 -17.82
C ASN A 3 0.38 -12.46 -18.39
N GLU A 4 0.13 -12.24 -19.69
CA GLU A 4 -1.10 -12.67 -20.37
C GLU A 4 -1.24 -14.19 -20.38
N GLN A 5 -0.18 -14.89 -20.79
CA GLN A 5 -0.20 -16.37 -20.78
C GLN A 5 -0.40 -16.93 -19.37
N LEU A 6 0.17 -16.27 -18.34
CA LEU A 6 -0.03 -16.64 -16.94
C LEU A 6 -1.48 -16.40 -16.51
N TYR A 7 -2.04 -15.22 -16.86
CA TYR A 7 -3.43 -14.90 -16.58
C TYR A 7 -4.40 -15.89 -17.21
N ASP A 8 -4.22 -16.22 -18.49
CA ASP A 8 -5.08 -17.18 -19.20
C ASP A 8 -5.05 -18.56 -18.56
N ARG A 9 -3.87 -19.03 -18.16
CA ARG A 9 -3.74 -20.32 -17.47
C ARG A 9 -4.38 -20.33 -16.09
N LEU A 10 -4.20 -19.27 -15.30
CA LEU A 10 -4.74 -19.18 -13.94
C LEU A 10 -6.25 -18.90 -13.95
N SER A 11 -6.76 -18.17 -14.92
CA SER A 11 -8.18 -17.86 -15.04
C SER A 11 -9.06 -19.10 -15.27
N ALA A 12 -8.48 -20.16 -15.81
CA ALA A 12 -9.19 -21.45 -15.95
C ALA A 12 -9.57 -22.11 -14.59
N PHE A 13 -8.93 -21.70 -13.50
CA PHE A 13 -9.19 -22.23 -12.15
C PHE A 13 -10.14 -21.36 -11.31
N VAL A 14 -10.67 -20.27 -11.86
CA VAL A 14 -11.60 -19.39 -11.16
C VAL A 14 -12.95 -19.37 -11.88
N SER A 15 -14.03 -19.07 -11.13
CA SER A 15 -15.36 -18.95 -11.72
C SER A 15 -15.46 -17.73 -12.64
N ASP A 16 -16.35 -17.76 -13.62
CA ASP A 16 -16.59 -16.65 -14.56
C ASP A 16 -16.94 -15.36 -13.84
N ASN A 17 -17.75 -15.42 -12.78
CA ASN A 17 -18.08 -14.25 -11.95
C ASN A 17 -16.84 -13.63 -11.32
N LYS A 18 -15.91 -14.45 -10.84
CA LYS A 18 -14.68 -13.98 -10.21
C LYS A 18 -13.71 -13.40 -11.24
N ARG A 19 -13.64 -14.01 -12.43
CA ARG A 19 -12.87 -13.48 -13.55
C ARG A 19 -13.40 -12.11 -13.98
N ALA A 20 -14.71 -11.98 -14.18
CA ALA A 20 -15.36 -10.71 -14.53
C ALA A 20 -15.13 -9.63 -13.47
N LEU A 21 -15.07 -10.01 -12.17
CA LEU A 21 -14.72 -9.09 -11.09
C LEU A 21 -13.28 -8.60 -11.21
N PHE A 22 -12.33 -9.46 -11.51
CA PHE A 22 -10.91 -9.09 -11.69
C PHE A 22 -10.75 -8.13 -12.87
N ASP A 23 -11.35 -8.46 -14.02
CA ASP A 23 -11.28 -7.65 -15.23
C ASP A 23 -11.88 -6.25 -15.04
N ARG A 24 -12.91 -6.14 -14.21
CA ARG A 24 -13.55 -4.87 -13.89
C ARG A 24 -12.74 -4.04 -12.90
N LEU A 25 -12.14 -4.65 -11.87
CA LEU A 25 -11.49 -3.94 -10.76
C LEU A 25 -10.03 -3.62 -11.04
N ALA A 26 -9.31 -4.46 -11.76
CA ALA A 26 -7.88 -4.25 -12.00
C ALA A 26 -7.57 -2.89 -12.66
N PRO A 27 -8.32 -2.40 -13.68
CA PRO A 27 -8.08 -1.09 -14.27
C PRO A 27 -8.38 0.10 -13.35
N GLN A 28 -9.10 -0.12 -12.24
CA GLN A 28 -9.44 0.91 -11.25
C GLN A 28 -8.37 1.07 -10.17
N ARG A 29 -7.36 0.21 -10.18
CA ARG A 29 -6.25 0.28 -9.23
C ARG A 29 -5.23 1.35 -9.64
N THR A 30 -4.61 1.99 -8.64
CA THR A 30 -3.60 3.03 -8.87
C THR A 30 -2.31 2.75 -8.12
N ARG A 31 -1.20 3.13 -8.76
CA ARG A 31 0.14 3.20 -8.14
C ARG A 31 0.63 4.64 -8.03
N HIS A 32 -0.22 5.62 -8.36
CA HIS A 32 0.09 7.04 -8.22
C HIS A 32 0.18 7.48 -6.75
N ILE A 33 -0.60 6.80 -5.90
CA ILE A 33 -0.55 6.98 -4.44
C ILE A 33 -0.19 5.65 -3.81
N THR A 34 0.73 5.68 -2.86
CA THR A 34 1.03 4.56 -1.97
C THR A 34 1.03 5.03 -0.51
N VAL A 35 0.88 4.09 0.40
CA VAL A 35 0.88 4.35 1.85
C VAL A 35 2.06 3.63 2.48
N VAL A 36 2.78 4.33 3.34
CA VAL A 36 3.86 3.79 4.17
C VAL A 36 3.42 3.82 5.62
N LEU A 37 3.44 2.67 6.27
CA LEU A 37 3.15 2.52 7.69
C LEU A 37 4.44 2.14 8.43
N GLU A 38 4.90 3.00 9.33
CA GLU A 38 6.12 2.78 10.10
C GLU A 38 5.79 2.46 11.55
N ASP A 39 6.25 1.28 11.98
CA ASP A 39 6.16 0.82 13.37
C ASP A 39 4.78 0.96 14.03
N ILE A 40 3.71 0.73 13.27
CA ILE A 40 2.35 0.83 13.83
C ILE A 40 2.19 -0.19 14.97
N TYR A 41 1.97 0.32 16.17
CA TYR A 41 1.88 -0.50 17.39
C TYR A 41 0.67 -1.45 17.36
N GLN A 42 -0.50 -0.94 16.98
CA GLN A 42 -1.72 -1.74 16.96
C GLN A 42 -1.99 -2.32 15.56
N ALA A 43 -1.91 -3.63 15.42
CA ALA A 43 -2.20 -4.33 14.17
C ALA A 43 -3.61 -4.03 13.63
N HIS A 44 -4.57 -3.70 14.50
CA HIS A 44 -5.91 -3.26 14.13
C HIS A 44 -5.88 -1.99 13.29
N ASN A 45 -5.12 -0.98 13.71
CA ASN A 45 -5.00 0.29 12.99
C ASN A 45 -4.37 0.11 11.60
N ALA A 46 -3.27 -0.64 11.52
CA ALA A 46 -2.66 -0.97 10.24
C ALA A 46 -3.63 -1.74 9.31
N SER A 47 -4.38 -2.69 9.86
CA SER A 47 -5.37 -3.45 9.10
C SER A 47 -6.53 -2.58 8.60
N ALA A 48 -6.96 -1.58 9.38
CA ALA A 48 -7.96 -0.61 8.95
C ALA A 48 -7.46 0.25 7.78
N VAL A 49 -6.18 0.65 7.81
CA VAL A 49 -5.55 1.39 6.70
C VAL A 49 -5.47 0.51 5.45
N VAL A 50 -5.11 -0.78 5.58
CA VAL A 50 -5.11 -1.74 4.45
C VAL A 50 -6.49 -1.81 3.80
N ARG A 51 -7.55 -1.91 4.60
CA ARG A 51 -8.92 -1.92 4.09
C ARG A 51 -9.28 -0.62 3.38
N THR A 52 -8.93 0.52 3.95
CA THR A 52 -9.17 1.83 3.33
C THR A 52 -8.41 1.97 2.01
N ALA A 53 -7.15 1.56 1.96
CA ALA A 53 -6.33 1.58 0.74
C ALA A 53 -6.96 0.74 -0.37
N ASP A 54 -7.43 -0.46 -0.06
CA ASP A 54 -8.13 -1.32 -1.02
C ASP A 54 -9.40 -0.68 -1.56
N LEU A 55 -10.24 -0.12 -0.69
CA LEU A 55 -11.48 0.58 -1.07
C LEU A 55 -11.23 1.79 -1.99
N LEU A 56 -10.10 2.46 -1.83
CA LEU A 56 -9.69 3.59 -2.67
C LEU A 56 -8.90 3.18 -3.92
N GLY A 57 -8.72 1.89 -4.14
CA GLY A 57 -7.99 1.36 -5.30
C GLY A 57 -6.47 1.52 -5.22
N ILE A 58 -5.90 1.81 -4.06
CA ILE A 58 -4.45 1.87 -3.87
C ILE A 58 -3.88 0.46 -3.96
N GLN A 59 -2.90 0.26 -4.86
CA GLN A 59 -2.36 -1.06 -5.11
C GLN A 59 -1.21 -1.43 -4.18
N ASP A 60 -0.30 -0.50 -3.89
CA ASP A 60 0.89 -0.78 -3.10
C ASP A 60 0.81 -0.17 -1.71
N MET A 61 1.26 -0.93 -0.71
CA MET A 61 1.49 -0.45 0.65
C MET A 61 2.86 -0.91 1.15
N HIS A 62 3.52 -0.07 1.90
CA HIS A 62 4.84 -0.32 2.48
C HIS A 62 4.73 -0.40 3.99
N ILE A 63 5.21 -1.49 4.58
CA ILE A 63 5.16 -1.74 6.02
C ILE A 63 6.59 -1.80 6.55
N ILE A 64 6.95 -0.85 7.39
CA ILE A 64 8.26 -0.76 8.03
C ILE A 64 8.14 -1.31 9.46
N GLU A 65 8.89 -2.36 9.75
CA GLU A 65 8.83 -3.12 10.99
C GLU A 65 10.19 -3.02 11.72
N ASN A 66 10.51 -1.87 12.31
CA ASN A 66 11.74 -1.70 13.09
C ASN A 66 11.60 -2.27 14.50
N ARG A 67 10.49 -1.98 15.17
CA ARG A 67 10.18 -2.40 16.53
C ARG A 67 8.94 -3.27 16.61
N ASN A 68 7.88 -2.86 15.89
CA ASN A 68 6.59 -3.50 15.93
C ASN A 68 6.38 -4.33 14.66
N LYS A 69 6.11 -5.62 14.83
CA LYS A 69 5.73 -6.52 13.73
C LYS A 69 4.25 -6.35 13.42
N TYR A 70 3.94 -6.23 12.15
CA TYR A 70 2.56 -6.19 11.70
C TYR A 70 2.04 -7.58 11.34
N THR A 71 1.01 -8.03 12.02
CA THR A 71 0.23 -9.20 11.62
C THR A 71 -1.14 -8.75 11.11
N VAL A 72 -1.50 -9.21 9.91
CA VAL A 72 -2.80 -8.90 9.33
C VAL A 72 -3.92 -9.39 10.25
N ASN A 73 -4.87 -8.51 10.57
CA ASN A 73 -6.09 -8.90 11.27
C ASN A 73 -7.20 -9.16 10.22
N PRO A 74 -7.58 -10.42 9.98
CA PRO A 74 -8.59 -10.77 8.97
C PRO A 74 -9.96 -10.19 9.26
N ASP A 75 -10.32 -10.04 10.53
CA ASP A 75 -11.64 -9.51 10.96
C ASP A 75 -11.77 -8.01 10.64
N VAL A 76 -10.65 -7.31 10.48
CA VAL A 76 -10.61 -5.89 10.11
C VAL A 76 -10.44 -5.71 8.62
N THR A 77 -9.52 -6.44 7.99
CA THR A 77 -9.25 -6.31 6.55
C THR A 77 -10.38 -6.84 5.68
N LEU A 78 -11.17 -7.81 6.19
CA LEU A 78 -12.29 -8.43 5.45
C LEU A 78 -11.90 -8.91 4.04
N GLY A 79 -10.67 -9.40 3.89
CA GLY A 79 -10.14 -9.90 2.62
C GLY A 79 -9.36 -8.87 1.78
N SER A 80 -9.39 -7.59 2.11
CA SER A 80 -8.67 -6.52 1.38
C SER A 80 -7.16 -6.77 1.28
N SER A 81 -6.57 -7.44 2.27
CA SER A 81 -5.15 -7.79 2.25
C SER A 81 -4.73 -8.71 1.10
N LYS A 82 -5.68 -9.34 0.42
CA LYS A 82 -5.43 -10.19 -0.77
C LYS A 82 -5.35 -9.39 -2.07
N TRP A 83 -5.79 -8.13 -2.05
CA TRP A 83 -5.87 -7.25 -3.22
C TRP A 83 -4.78 -6.19 -3.25
N VAL A 84 -4.12 -5.95 -2.12
CA VAL A 84 -3.07 -4.95 -1.94
C VAL A 84 -1.72 -5.63 -1.90
N ASP A 85 -0.76 -5.11 -2.65
CA ASP A 85 0.63 -5.56 -2.64
C ASP A 85 1.35 -4.97 -1.43
N MET A 86 1.65 -5.80 -0.41
CA MET A 86 2.33 -5.35 0.79
C MET A 86 3.84 -5.56 0.69
N HIS A 87 4.59 -4.48 0.65
CA HIS A 87 6.06 -4.47 0.67
C HIS A 87 6.55 -4.32 2.11
N ARG A 88 7.18 -5.36 2.64
CA ARG A 88 7.64 -5.38 4.03
C ARG A 88 9.12 -5.11 4.15
N TYR A 89 9.49 -4.26 5.11
CA TYR A 89 10.86 -3.90 5.46
C TYR A 89 11.12 -4.33 6.92
N ARG A 90 11.79 -5.47 7.09
CA ARG A 90 11.97 -6.12 8.40
C ARG A 90 13.37 -6.72 8.59
N GLU A 91 14.37 -6.09 7.97
CA GLU A 91 15.76 -6.45 8.17
C GLU A 91 16.25 -6.02 9.55
N ALA A 92 17.47 -6.43 9.91
CA ALA A 92 18.06 -6.14 11.23
C ALA A 92 18.18 -4.63 11.50
N ALA A 93 18.41 -3.80 10.46
CA ALA A 93 18.54 -2.35 10.59
C ALA A 93 18.23 -1.61 9.28
N GLY A 94 17.97 -0.30 9.39
CA GLY A 94 17.89 0.61 8.23
C GLY A 94 16.62 0.47 7.39
N ASN A 95 15.55 -0.11 7.90
CA ASN A 95 14.33 -0.39 7.15
C ASN A 95 13.67 0.89 6.63
N THR A 96 13.60 1.94 7.44
CA THR A 96 13.02 3.23 7.06
C THR A 96 13.75 3.84 5.88
N MET A 97 15.09 3.93 5.96
CA MET A 97 15.89 4.50 4.88
C MET A 97 15.83 3.66 3.61
N ARG A 98 15.80 2.34 3.75
CA ARG A 98 15.65 1.43 2.61
C ARG A 98 14.32 1.63 1.89
N CYS A 99 13.23 1.75 2.62
CA CYS A 99 11.91 2.05 2.07
C CYS A 99 11.90 3.40 1.36
N VAL A 100 12.37 4.46 2.02
CA VAL A 100 12.41 5.82 1.47
C VAL A 100 13.28 5.90 0.22
N HIS A 101 14.47 5.30 0.21
CA HIS A 101 15.34 5.29 -0.97
C HIS A 101 14.67 4.59 -2.14
N LYS A 102 14.12 3.39 -1.93
CA LYS A 102 13.41 2.65 -2.98
C LYS A 102 12.27 3.45 -3.58
N LEU A 103 11.45 4.10 -2.75
CA LEU A 103 10.34 4.94 -3.23
C LEU A 103 10.85 6.16 -4.01
N LYS A 104 11.90 6.83 -3.56
CA LYS A 104 12.51 7.95 -4.28
C LYS A 104 13.09 7.53 -5.63
N GLU A 105 13.76 6.38 -5.70
CA GLU A 105 14.26 5.80 -6.96
C GLU A 105 13.13 5.50 -7.95
N GLN A 106 11.95 5.14 -7.44
CA GLN A 106 10.73 4.94 -8.24
C GLN A 106 10.00 6.24 -8.60
N GLY A 107 10.53 7.41 -8.21
CA GLY A 107 9.97 8.72 -8.53
C GLY A 107 8.90 9.23 -7.56
N TYR A 108 8.66 8.55 -6.45
CA TYR A 108 7.67 9.00 -5.47
C TYR A 108 8.15 10.24 -4.69
N ARG A 109 7.25 11.19 -4.50
CA ARG A 109 7.38 12.23 -3.46
C ARG A 109 7.00 11.62 -2.12
N ILE A 110 7.90 11.73 -1.14
CA ILE A 110 7.61 11.31 0.24
C ILE A 110 6.85 12.43 0.94
N VAL A 111 5.69 12.10 1.47
CA VAL A 111 4.80 13.02 2.19
C VAL A 111 4.63 12.50 3.61
N VAL A 112 5.01 13.32 4.59
CA VAL A 112 4.92 13.00 6.01
C VAL A 112 3.96 13.96 6.68
N THR A 113 3.11 13.48 7.55
CA THR A 113 2.24 14.33 8.37
C THR A 113 3.07 15.05 9.43
N SER A 114 2.85 16.34 9.62
CA SER A 114 3.53 17.15 10.64
C SER A 114 2.59 18.23 11.17
N PRO A 115 2.50 18.41 12.49
CA PRO A 115 1.73 19.50 13.09
C PRO A 115 2.41 20.86 12.92
N HIS A 116 3.68 20.88 12.47
CA HIS A 116 4.51 22.09 12.40
C HIS A 116 4.66 22.66 10.99
N ALA A 117 3.97 22.11 9.99
CA ALA A 117 4.04 22.58 8.59
C ALA A 117 2.64 22.95 8.06
N PRO A 118 2.07 24.07 8.52
CA PRO A 118 0.70 24.45 8.16
C PRO A 118 0.54 24.90 6.70
N GLU A 119 1.64 25.14 5.98
CA GLU A 119 1.64 25.69 4.64
C GLU A 119 1.21 24.70 3.55
N VAL A 120 1.37 23.40 3.80
CA VAL A 120 1.01 22.35 2.87
C VAL A 120 -0.11 21.49 3.47
N THR A 121 -1.24 21.48 2.79
CA THR A 121 -2.41 20.69 3.18
C THR A 121 -2.75 19.66 2.09
N PRO A 122 -3.57 18.66 2.36
CA PRO A 122 -4.05 17.74 1.32
C PRO A 122 -4.73 18.47 0.14
N ALA A 123 -5.31 19.64 0.39
CA ALA A 123 -5.97 20.43 -0.66
C ALA A 123 -4.98 21.24 -1.54
N THR A 124 -3.78 21.51 -1.03
CA THR A 124 -2.77 22.37 -1.71
C THR A 124 -1.58 21.57 -2.25
N ILE A 125 -1.44 20.30 -1.90
CA ILE A 125 -0.33 19.49 -2.38
C ILE A 125 -0.42 19.27 -3.89
N ALA A 126 0.68 19.49 -4.61
CA ALA A 126 0.72 19.26 -6.04
C ALA A 126 0.67 17.75 -6.37
N LEU A 127 -0.22 17.39 -7.29
CA LEU A 127 -0.45 16.00 -7.75
C LEU A 127 0.33 15.63 -9.02
N ASP A 128 1.42 16.34 -9.28
CA ASP A 128 2.23 16.28 -10.50
C ASP A 128 3.10 15.01 -10.64
N ARG A 129 3.27 14.27 -9.54
CA ARG A 129 4.06 13.03 -9.49
C ARG A 129 3.49 12.05 -8.49
N PRO A 130 3.87 10.77 -8.55
CA PRO A 130 3.47 9.77 -7.56
C PRO A 130 3.85 10.17 -6.14
N MET A 131 3.01 9.85 -5.17
CA MET A 131 3.16 10.23 -3.77
C MET A 131 3.09 9.03 -2.84
N ALA A 132 3.99 9.01 -1.86
CA ALA A 132 4.01 8.05 -0.77
C ALA A 132 3.68 8.77 0.54
N PHE A 133 2.49 8.53 1.06
CA PHE A 133 2.04 9.10 2.34
C PHE A 133 2.53 8.22 3.49
N CYS A 134 3.35 8.80 4.35
CA CYS A 134 3.97 8.10 5.47
C CYS A 134 3.26 8.44 6.79
N PHE A 135 2.90 7.38 7.51
CA PHE A 135 2.29 7.46 8.84
C PHE A 135 3.10 6.59 9.80
N GLY A 136 3.37 7.10 10.98
CA GLY A 136 4.07 6.41 12.05
C GLY A 136 3.31 6.48 13.35
N THR A 137 3.85 5.83 14.39
CA THR A 137 3.45 6.06 15.78
C THR A 137 4.20 7.26 16.33
N GLU A 138 3.50 8.15 17.03
CA GLU A 138 4.10 9.20 17.84
C GLU A 138 4.79 8.64 19.08
#